data_ef0bab86d28872a9a3bdb5b9cc42e2ca
#
_entry.id   ef0bab86d28872a9a3bdb5b9cc42e2ca
#
_cell.length_a   1.000
_cell.length_b   1.000
_cell.length_c   1.000
_cell.angle_alpha   90.00
_cell.angle_beta   90.00
_cell.angle_gamma   90.00
#
_symmetry.space_group_name_H-M   'P 1'
#
loop_
_entity.id
_entity.type
_entity.pdbx_description
1 polymer ?
#
loop_
_entity_poly.entity_id
_entity_poly.type
_entity_poly.pdbx_seq_one_letter_code
_entity_poly.pdbx_strand_id
1 'polypeptide(L)'
;MNYKHLSQIERYQIASLMKAQHSITQIASLIGRHKSTISRELRRNAGSRGYRPKQASELAIERSEQSRNACTVAPWVKQQASALLRLQWSPEQVASRLPVSHETLYQHVYADKTQGGTLWKNLRCQKQKRKRYASGRDRRGQIPNRRPLSERPAHIEGRKQVGHWECDTVIGANHKQAIVTVVERKSGYAVMAKVSNKTADLVSHAIIKALTPFEARVKTLTYDNGKEFCGHALIDEALKSTGYFARPFASWERGSNENFNGLLRQYVPKKHPMKNINDEEIKMIENRLNNRPRKRLGFRTPAEVFHQSLSRVALRA
;
A
#
# COMPACT_ATOMS: atom_id res chain seq x y z
N MET A 1 -22.63 14.19 18.79
CA MET A 1 -24.07 14.32 19.01
C MET A 1 -24.81 13.38 18.08
N ASN A 2 -25.56 12.41 18.61
CA ASN A 2 -26.38 11.53 17.78
C ASN A 2 -27.62 12.30 17.29
N TYR A 3 -27.67 12.59 15.99
CA TYR A 3 -28.83 13.23 15.35
C TYR A 3 -30.01 12.25 15.34
N LYS A 4 -31.11 12.61 16.05
CA LYS A 4 -32.35 11.84 15.99
C LYS A 4 -33.31 12.47 14.98
N HIS A 5 -33.73 11.71 13.99
CA HIS A 5 -34.77 12.11 13.05
C HIS A 5 -36.09 12.38 13.77
N LEU A 6 -36.92 13.24 13.18
CA LEU A 6 -38.29 13.48 13.71
C LEU A 6 -39.10 12.19 13.56
N SER A 7 -39.80 11.84 14.65
CA SER A 7 -40.74 10.72 14.65
C SER A 7 -42.07 11.13 13.98
N GLN A 8 -42.90 10.14 13.67
CA GLN A 8 -44.21 10.39 13.11
C GLN A 8 -45.08 11.19 14.12
N ILE A 9 -44.98 10.89 15.42
CA ILE A 9 -45.70 11.59 16.50
C ILE A 9 -45.31 13.07 16.53
N GLU A 10 -44.00 13.37 16.47
CA GLU A 10 -43.52 14.76 16.44
C GLU A 10 -44.05 15.51 15.21
N ARG A 11 -44.22 14.86 14.06
CA ARG A 11 -44.81 15.45 12.85
C ARG A 11 -46.30 15.79 13.04
N TYR A 12 -47.04 14.92 13.73
CA TYR A 12 -48.41 15.23 14.08
C TYR A 12 -48.49 16.42 15.06
N GLN A 13 -47.61 16.49 16.05
CA GLN A 13 -47.53 17.64 16.98
C GLN A 13 -47.17 18.92 16.22
N ILE A 14 -46.22 18.90 15.29
CA ILE A 14 -45.90 20.06 14.43
C ILE A 14 -47.16 20.54 13.70
N ALA A 15 -47.89 19.62 13.06
CA ALA A 15 -49.10 19.98 12.31
C ALA A 15 -50.22 20.60 13.21
N SER A 16 -50.40 20.05 14.41
CA SER A 16 -51.38 20.57 15.37
C SER A 16 -51.01 21.96 15.87
N LEU A 17 -49.75 22.18 16.21
CA LEU A 17 -49.22 23.46 16.65
C LEU A 17 -49.25 24.52 15.55
N MET A 18 -48.99 24.12 14.30
CA MET A 18 -49.15 25.02 13.14
C MET A 18 -50.62 25.44 12.94
N LYS A 19 -51.59 24.53 13.08
CA LYS A 19 -53.01 24.86 13.04
C LYS A 19 -53.43 25.82 14.17
N ALA A 20 -52.77 25.72 15.33
CA ALA A 20 -52.93 26.62 16.46
C ALA A 20 -52.14 27.94 16.28
N GLN A 21 -51.62 28.23 15.08
CA GLN A 21 -50.89 29.45 14.71
C GLN A 21 -49.62 29.75 15.53
N HIS A 22 -48.99 28.72 16.14
CA HIS A 22 -47.69 28.87 16.79
C HIS A 22 -46.58 29.16 15.78
N SER A 23 -45.66 30.05 16.14
CA SER A 23 -44.47 30.32 15.36
C SER A 23 -43.49 29.12 15.35
N ILE A 24 -42.67 29.02 14.35
CA ILE A 24 -41.62 27.92 14.22
C ILE A 24 -40.77 27.86 15.49
N THR A 25 -40.48 29.00 16.12
CA THR A 25 -39.66 29.06 17.35
C THR A 25 -40.44 28.47 18.54
N GLN A 26 -41.70 28.78 18.68
CA GLN A 26 -42.58 28.22 19.73
C GLN A 26 -42.77 26.71 19.53
N ILE A 27 -43.03 26.27 18.30
CA ILE A 27 -43.12 24.83 17.95
C ILE A 27 -41.85 24.10 18.33
N ALA A 28 -40.69 24.65 17.99
CA ALA A 28 -39.39 24.05 18.30
C ALA A 28 -39.20 23.90 19.82
N SER A 29 -39.53 24.92 20.59
CA SER A 29 -39.48 24.91 22.07
C SER A 29 -40.42 23.86 22.68
N LEU A 30 -41.67 23.80 22.21
CA LEU A 30 -42.67 22.87 22.73
C LEU A 30 -42.35 21.39 22.45
N ILE A 31 -41.72 21.12 21.31
CA ILE A 31 -41.33 19.74 20.90
C ILE A 31 -39.91 19.37 21.42
N GLY A 32 -39.18 20.33 22.01
CA GLY A 32 -37.80 20.10 22.47
C GLY A 32 -36.80 19.85 21.33
N ARG A 33 -37.00 20.51 20.18
CA ARG A 33 -36.14 20.41 19.00
C ARG A 33 -35.56 21.76 18.61
N HIS A 34 -34.41 21.75 17.92
CA HIS A 34 -33.82 22.99 17.43
C HIS A 34 -34.68 23.62 16.33
N LYS A 35 -34.81 24.97 16.31
CA LYS A 35 -35.59 25.73 15.32
C LYS A 35 -35.28 25.32 13.87
N SER A 36 -34.00 25.10 13.55
CA SER A 36 -33.59 24.69 12.20
C SER A 36 -34.14 23.31 11.80
N THR A 37 -34.40 22.42 12.77
CA THR A 37 -35.00 21.10 12.51
C THR A 37 -36.43 21.25 12.03
N ILE A 38 -37.23 22.07 12.71
CA ILE A 38 -38.62 22.35 12.34
C ILE A 38 -38.67 23.07 10.98
N SER A 39 -37.88 24.12 10.82
CA SER A 39 -37.80 24.85 9.54
C SER A 39 -37.45 23.97 8.35
N ARG A 40 -36.43 23.08 8.50
CA ARG A 40 -36.04 22.12 7.45
C ARG A 40 -37.13 21.09 7.17
N GLU A 41 -37.81 20.61 8.22
CA GLU A 41 -38.93 19.67 8.09
C GLU A 41 -40.04 20.27 7.25
N LEU A 42 -40.51 21.48 7.59
CA LEU A 42 -41.56 22.18 6.87
C LEU A 42 -41.19 22.48 5.43
N ARG A 43 -39.94 22.95 5.19
CA ARG A 43 -39.48 23.26 3.85
C ARG A 43 -39.35 22.02 2.96
N ARG A 44 -38.95 20.88 3.53
CA ARG A 44 -38.65 19.64 2.75
C ARG A 44 -39.89 18.76 2.56
N ASN A 45 -40.85 18.84 3.47
CA ASN A 45 -41.95 17.88 3.56
C ASN A 45 -43.32 18.51 3.44
N ALA A 46 -43.43 19.81 3.15
CA ALA A 46 -44.68 20.42 2.76
C ALA A 46 -44.98 20.08 1.30
N GLY A 47 -46.22 19.65 1.03
CA GLY A 47 -46.72 19.48 -0.32
C GLY A 47 -47.43 20.76 -0.86
N SER A 48 -47.96 20.71 -2.07
CA SER A 48 -48.70 21.82 -2.69
C SER A 48 -49.91 22.30 -1.87
N ARG A 49 -50.46 21.44 -1.04
CA ARG A 49 -51.61 21.74 -0.14
C ARG A 49 -51.19 21.99 1.33
N GLY A 50 -49.94 22.41 1.57
CA GLY A 50 -49.35 22.65 2.87
C GLY A 50 -48.73 21.43 3.55
N TYR A 51 -48.41 21.59 4.85
CA TYR A 51 -47.75 20.53 5.64
C TYR A 51 -48.77 19.50 6.15
N ARG A 52 -48.57 18.25 5.77
CA ARG A 52 -49.42 17.10 6.20
C ARG A 52 -48.54 16.04 6.83
N PRO A 53 -48.75 15.67 8.12
CA PRO A 53 -47.80 14.81 8.86
C PRO A 53 -47.62 13.42 8.26
N LYS A 54 -48.70 12.81 7.71
CA LYS A 54 -48.64 11.50 7.04
C LYS A 54 -47.74 11.58 5.79
N GLN A 55 -48.06 12.53 4.89
CA GLN A 55 -47.28 12.77 3.69
C GLN A 55 -45.84 13.14 3.99
N ALA A 56 -45.59 13.96 5.02
CA ALA A 56 -44.25 14.33 5.46
C ALA A 56 -43.44 13.11 5.95
N SER A 57 -44.10 12.14 6.59
CA SER A 57 -43.46 10.88 6.99
C SER A 57 -43.13 10.02 5.79
N GLU A 58 -44.03 9.87 4.83
CA GLU A 58 -43.83 9.13 3.59
C GLU A 58 -42.67 9.72 2.78
N LEU A 59 -42.64 11.02 2.54
CA LEU A 59 -41.56 11.73 1.86
C LEU A 59 -40.20 11.62 2.59
N ALA A 60 -40.22 11.55 3.92
CA ALA A 60 -39.00 11.38 4.70
C ALA A 60 -38.47 9.95 4.60
N ILE A 61 -39.33 8.94 4.58
CA ILE A 61 -38.99 7.52 4.38
C ILE A 61 -38.45 7.33 2.97
N GLU A 62 -39.16 7.77 1.94
CA GLU A 62 -38.79 7.68 0.55
C GLU A 62 -37.38 8.29 0.29
N ARG A 63 -37.11 9.50 0.81
CA ARG A 63 -35.79 10.10 0.74
C ARG A 63 -34.74 9.33 1.52
N SER A 64 -35.08 8.75 2.66
CA SER A 64 -34.16 7.90 3.41
C SER A 64 -33.81 6.64 2.63
N GLU A 65 -34.76 6.06 1.90
CA GLU A 65 -34.56 4.90 1.05
C GLU A 65 -33.77 5.25 -0.20
N GLN A 66 -34.07 6.37 -0.84
CA GLN A 66 -33.31 6.89 -1.98
C GLN A 66 -31.89 7.35 -1.60
N SER A 67 -31.71 7.92 -0.40
CA SER A 67 -30.39 8.32 0.12
C SER A 67 -29.59 7.14 0.69
N ARG A 68 -30.21 6.00 0.97
CA ARG A 68 -29.51 4.74 1.11
C ARG A 68 -28.97 4.36 -0.26
N ASN A 69 -27.88 5.03 -0.65
CA ASN A 69 -26.94 4.49 -1.62
C ASN A 69 -26.39 3.19 -1.04
N ALA A 70 -27.23 2.19 -0.95
CA ALA A 70 -26.83 0.82 -0.91
C ALA A 70 -26.28 0.49 -2.30
N CYS A 71 -25.13 1.09 -2.63
CA CYS A 71 -24.23 0.47 -3.57
C CYS A 71 -23.80 -0.84 -2.91
N THR A 72 -24.74 -1.80 -2.94
CA THR A 72 -24.52 -3.14 -2.41
C THR A 72 -23.46 -3.74 -3.31
N VAL A 73 -22.23 -3.73 -2.82
CA VAL A 73 -21.10 -4.31 -3.56
C VAL A 73 -21.49 -5.73 -3.95
N ALA A 74 -21.53 -6.01 -5.25
CA ALA A 74 -21.95 -7.30 -5.78
C ALA A 74 -21.19 -8.45 -5.09
N PRO A 75 -21.81 -9.59 -4.79
CA PRO A 75 -21.18 -10.69 -4.06
C PRO A 75 -19.84 -11.15 -4.69
N TRP A 76 -19.77 -11.19 -6.01
CA TRP A 76 -18.56 -11.57 -6.75
C TRP A 76 -17.40 -10.57 -6.51
N VAL A 77 -17.70 -9.26 -6.39
CA VAL A 77 -16.67 -8.23 -6.07
C VAL A 77 -16.13 -8.44 -4.68
N LYS A 78 -16.99 -8.73 -3.69
CA LYS A 78 -16.55 -9.05 -2.32
C LYS A 78 -15.67 -10.30 -2.28
N GLN A 79 -16.04 -11.34 -3.03
CA GLN A 79 -15.28 -12.58 -3.11
C GLN A 79 -13.90 -12.35 -3.73
N GLN A 80 -13.83 -11.68 -4.88
CA GLN A 80 -12.56 -11.34 -5.53
C GLN A 80 -11.71 -10.40 -4.66
N ALA A 81 -12.32 -9.40 -4.04
CA ALA A 81 -11.63 -8.50 -3.13
C ALA A 81 -11.02 -9.27 -1.95
N SER A 82 -11.76 -10.20 -1.35
CA SER A 82 -11.25 -11.04 -0.26
C SER A 82 -10.09 -11.93 -0.72
N ALA A 83 -10.12 -12.48 -1.92
CA ALA A 83 -9.02 -13.25 -2.50
C ALA A 83 -7.76 -12.38 -2.69
N LEU A 84 -7.90 -11.18 -3.25
CA LEU A 84 -6.78 -10.24 -3.42
C LEU A 84 -6.23 -9.74 -2.07
N LEU A 85 -7.09 -9.49 -1.08
CA LEU A 85 -6.67 -9.14 0.27
C LEU A 85 -5.86 -10.28 0.91
N ARG A 86 -6.24 -11.56 0.71
CA ARG A 86 -5.46 -12.72 1.16
C ARG A 86 -4.11 -12.84 0.45
N LEU A 87 -3.99 -12.33 -0.77
CA LEU A 87 -2.71 -12.14 -1.47
C LEU A 87 -1.94 -10.89 -0.97
N GLN A 88 -2.39 -10.30 0.14
CA GLN A 88 -1.78 -9.17 0.84
C GLN A 88 -1.77 -7.85 0.04
N TRP A 89 -2.68 -7.70 -0.89
CA TRP A 89 -2.95 -6.42 -1.51
C TRP A 89 -3.60 -5.46 -0.50
N SER A 90 -3.24 -4.19 -0.55
CA SER A 90 -3.94 -3.18 0.26
C SER A 90 -5.31 -2.86 -0.34
N PRO A 91 -6.28 -2.37 0.46
CA PRO A 91 -7.58 -1.92 -0.04
C PRO A 91 -7.48 -0.95 -1.22
N GLU A 92 -6.51 -0.02 -1.23
CA GLU A 92 -6.27 0.88 -2.39
C GLU A 92 -5.86 0.12 -3.65
N GLN A 93 -5.01 -0.91 -3.50
CA GLN A 93 -4.56 -1.73 -4.63
C GLN A 93 -5.72 -2.57 -5.19
N VAL A 94 -6.55 -3.12 -4.33
CA VAL A 94 -7.76 -3.87 -4.72
C VAL A 94 -8.76 -2.95 -5.44
N ALA A 95 -9.01 -1.76 -4.89
CA ALA A 95 -9.91 -0.77 -5.49
C ALA A 95 -9.43 -0.27 -6.87
N SER A 96 -8.13 -0.37 -7.17
CA SER A 96 -7.62 -0.02 -8.50
C SER A 96 -7.95 -1.05 -9.60
N ARG A 97 -8.42 -2.23 -9.22
CA ARG A 97 -8.71 -3.35 -10.13
C ARG A 97 -10.18 -3.80 -10.11
N LEU A 98 -10.92 -3.43 -9.08
CA LEU A 98 -12.32 -3.80 -8.90
C LEU A 98 -13.20 -2.56 -8.76
N PRO A 99 -14.47 -2.62 -9.18
CA PRO A 99 -15.42 -1.50 -9.08
C PRO A 99 -15.92 -1.33 -7.65
N VAL A 100 -15.02 -0.98 -6.73
CA VAL A 100 -15.32 -0.79 -5.31
C VAL A 100 -14.39 0.27 -4.71
N SER A 101 -14.88 1.09 -3.79
CA SER A 101 -14.03 2.08 -3.12
C SER A 101 -13.12 1.41 -2.07
N HIS A 102 -11.94 1.96 -1.87
CA HIS A 102 -11.03 1.47 -0.83
C HIS A 102 -11.63 1.61 0.57
N GLU A 103 -12.48 2.62 0.81
CA GLU A 103 -13.18 2.80 2.09
C GLU A 103 -14.17 1.66 2.35
N THR A 104 -14.95 1.27 1.34
CA THR A 104 -15.85 0.10 1.42
C THR A 104 -15.07 -1.18 1.74
N LEU A 105 -13.87 -1.32 1.18
CA LEU A 105 -13.00 -2.47 1.48
C LEU A 105 -12.45 -2.43 2.91
N TYR A 106 -12.11 -1.26 3.44
CA TYR A 106 -11.76 -1.13 4.85
C TYR A 106 -12.93 -1.52 5.76
N GLN A 107 -14.13 -1.04 5.46
CA GLN A 107 -15.35 -1.43 6.19
C GLN A 107 -15.57 -2.94 6.15
N HIS A 108 -15.40 -3.57 4.98
CA HIS A 108 -15.50 -5.03 4.84
C HIS A 108 -14.47 -5.77 5.70
N VAL A 109 -13.20 -5.34 5.69
CA VAL A 109 -12.14 -5.95 6.50
C VAL A 109 -12.40 -5.81 8.01
N TYR A 110 -12.89 -4.64 8.45
CA TYR A 110 -13.20 -4.42 9.86
C TYR A 110 -14.49 -5.12 10.29
N ALA A 111 -15.48 -5.25 9.42
CA ALA A 111 -16.68 -6.06 9.69
C ALA A 111 -16.31 -7.55 9.83
N ASP A 112 -15.44 -8.08 8.94
CA ASP A 112 -14.88 -9.44 9.07
C ASP A 112 -14.16 -9.62 10.42
N LYS A 113 -13.35 -8.63 10.82
CA LYS A 113 -12.65 -8.66 12.11
C LYS A 113 -13.61 -8.72 13.31
N THR A 114 -14.69 -7.95 13.30
CA THR A 114 -15.69 -7.96 14.39
C THR A 114 -16.45 -9.28 14.48
N GLN A 115 -16.51 -10.02 13.38
CA GLN A 115 -17.10 -11.36 13.30
C GLN A 115 -16.08 -12.49 13.54
N GLY A 116 -14.87 -12.15 14.02
CA GLY A 116 -13.81 -13.13 14.29
C GLY A 116 -12.98 -13.54 13.07
N GLY A 117 -13.20 -12.89 11.91
CA GLY A 117 -12.47 -13.16 10.68
C GLY A 117 -11.01 -12.70 10.70
N THR A 118 -10.26 -13.07 9.69
CA THR A 118 -8.79 -12.93 9.65
C THR A 118 -8.27 -12.00 8.54
N LEU A 119 -9.14 -11.38 7.74
CA LEU A 119 -8.71 -10.52 6.62
C LEU A 119 -7.79 -9.37 7.05
N TRP A 120 -8.02 -8.79 8.23
CA TRP A 120 -7.21 -7.70 8.79
C TRP A 120 -5.73 -8.08 9.01
N LYS A 121 -5.42 -9.39 9.22
CA LYS A 121 -4.05 -9.89 9.40
C LYS A 121 -3.22 -9.76 8.12
N ASN A 122 -3.86 -9.64 6.96
CA ASN A 122 -3.21 -9.47 5.68
C ASN A 122 -2.86 -8.01 5.36
N LEU A 123 -3.31 -7.06 6.18
CA LEU A 123 -2.97 -5.65 6.01
C LEU A 123 -1.54 -5.38 6.48
N ARG A 124 -0.83 -4.48 5.77
CA ARG A 124 0.58 -4.15 6.03
C ARG A 124 0.84 -3.63 7.45
N CYS A 125 -0.07 -2.84 8.00
CA CYS A 125 0.12 -2.12 9.27
C CYS A 125 -0.69 -2.77 10.39
N GLN A 126 -0.22 -3.90 10.91
CA GLN A 126 -0.88 -4.57 12.04
C GLN A 126 -0.52 -3.96 13.40
N LYS A 127 0.67 -3.38 13.57
CA LYS A 127 1.14 -2.62 14.76
C LYS A 127 2.33 -1.74 14.40
N GLN A 128 2.27 -0.45 14.71
CA GLN A 128 3.44 0.43 14.65
C GLN A 128 4.19 0.43 15.99
N LYS A 129 5.51 0.15 15.98
CA LYS A 129 6.42 0.50 17.06
C LYS A 129 7.38 1.59 16.58
N ARG A 130 7.53 2.69 17.34
CA ARG A 130 8.53 3.74 17.09
C ARG A 130 9.95 3.16 17.21
N LYS A 131 10.81 3.41 16.22
CA LYS A 131 12.25 3.12 16.29
C LYS A 131 12.96 4.18 17.14
N ARG A 132 13.83 3.74 18.08
CA ARG A 132 14.84 4.60 18.71
C ARG A 132 16.07 4.61 17.80
N TYR A 133 16.60 5.81 17.51
CA TYR A 133 17.88 5.98 16.82
C TYR A 133 19.02 5.75 17.82
N ALA A 134 19.96 4.86 17.47
CA ALA A 134 21.21 4.69 18.19
C ALA A 134 22.29 5.49 17.47
N SER A 135 22.95 6.42 18.18
CA SER A 135 24.16 7.08 17.71
C SER A 135 25.35 6.16 18.01
N GLY A 136 26.10 5.78 16.99
CA GLY A 136 27.31 4.95 17.13
C GLY A 136 28.34 5.27 16.07
N ARG A 137 29.63 5.35 16.47
CA ARG A 137 30.78 5.47 15.55
C ARG A 137 30.79 4.28 14.60
N ASP A 138 31.03 4.54 13.31
CA ASP A 138 31.16 3.49 12.29
C ASP A 138 32.46 2.71 12.49
N ARG A 139 32.34 1.46 12.96
CA ARG A 139 33.48 0.53 13.14
C ARG A 139 33.63 -0.43 11.95
N ARG A 140 32.94 -0.18 10.84
CA ARG A 140 33.00 -1.01 9.66
C ARG A 140 34.26 -0.71 8.87
N GLY A 141 35.04 -1.75 8.48
CA GLY A 141 36.22 -1.58 7.63
C GLY A 141 35.85 -0.98 6.26
N GLN A 142 36.82 -0.36 5.61
CA GLN A 142 36.64 0.25 4.29
C GLN A 142 36.48 -0.83 3.22
N ILE A 143 35.56 -0.61 2.26
CA ILE A 143 35.41 -1.44 1.06
C ILE A 143 36.42 -0.91 0.04
N PRO A 144 37.36 -1.76 -0.46
CA PRO A 144 38.33 -1.33 -1.46
C PRO A 144 37.66 -0.84 -2.74
N ASN A 145 38.25 0.18 -3.38
CA ASN A 145 37.86 0.67 -4.72
C ASN A 145 36.40 1.05 -4.87
N ARG A 146 35.70 1.40 -3.76
CA ARG A 146 34.29 1.79 -3.83
C ARG A 146 34.13 3.15 -4.53
N ARG A 147 33.19 3.23 -5.47
CA ARG A 147 32.75 4.51 -6.05
C ARG A 147 31.66 5.13 -5.19
N PRO A 148 31.80 6.35 -4.71
CA PRO A 148 30.77 7.00 -3.93
C PRO A 148 29.53 7.34 -4.78
N LEU A 149 28.35 7.38 -4.16
CA LEU A 149 27.11 7.69 -4.84
C LEU A 149 27.11 9.08 -5.49
N SER A 150 27.94 10.00 -5.01
CA SER A 150 28.11 11.35 -5.59
C SER A 150 28.66 11.33 -7.02
N GLU A 151 29.37 10.28 -7.42
CA GLU A 151 29.86 10.10 -8.79
C GLU A 151 28.80 9.49 -9.73
N ARG A 152 27.66 9.07 -9.19
CA ARG A 152 26.58 8.51 -10.02
C ARG A 152 25.93 9.63 -10.85
N PRO A 153 25.77 9.45 -12.17
CA PRO A 153 25.15 10.44 -13.03
C PRO A 153 23.79 10.94 -12.53
N ALA A 154 23.60 12.26 -12.45
CA ALA A 154 22.43 12.87 -11.84
C ALA A 154 21.09 12.48 -12.50
N HIS A 155 21.09 12.19 -13.82
CA HIS A 155 19.88 11.77 -14.53
C HIS A 155 19.25 10.47 -13.98
N ILE A 156 20.05 9.65 -13.28
CA ILE A 156 19.59 8.39 -12.67
C ILE A 156 18.62 8.65 -11.51
N GLU A 157 18.74 9.80 -10.83
CA GLU A 157 17.82 10.19 -9.76
C GLU A 157 16.38 10.36 -10.24
N GLY A 158 16.20 10.80 -11.47
CA GLY A 158 14.87 10.97 -12.08
C GLY A 158 14.09 9.69 -12.32
N ARG A 159 14.71 8.50 -12.15
CA ARG A 159 14.07 7.18 -12.34
C ARG A 159 13.32 7.04 -13.69
N LYS A 160 13.82 7.72 -14.73
CA LYS A 160 13.18 7.70 -16.04
C LYS A 160 13.56 6.48 -16.89
N GLN A 161 14.73 5.90 -16.66
CA GLN A 161 15.25 4.75 -17.40
C GLN A 161 15.22 3.48 -16.55
N VAL A 162 15.03 2.34 -17.20
CA VAL A 162 15.25 1.00 -16.61
C VAL A 162 16.74 0.66 -16.68
N GLY A 163 17.21 -0.11 -15.70
CA GLY A 163 18.57 -0.59 -15.67
C GLY A 163 19.39 -0.10 -14.48
N HIS A 164 18.78 0.62 -13.57
CA HIS A 164 19.44 1.13 -12.37
C HIS A 164 18.88 0.39 -11.15
N TRP A 165 19.71 -0.41 -10.50
CA TRP A 165 19.29 -1.33 -9.44
C TRP A 165 19.83 -0.91 -8.08
N GLU A 166 19.12 -1.23 -7.04
CA GLU A 166 19.54 -1.10 -5.64
C GLU A 166 19.67 -2.49 -5.03
N CYS A 167 20.79 -2.78 -4.39
CA CYS A 167 21.07 -4.07 -3.74
C CYS A 167 21.03 -3.94 -2.23
N ASP A 168 20.45 -4.93 -1.55
CA ASP A 168 20.43 -5.01 -0.10
C ASP A 168 20.36 -6.46 0.36
N THR A 169 20.53 -6.69 1.65
CA THR A 169 20.38 -8.01 2.26
C THR A 169 19.37 -7.96 3.40
N VAL A 170 18.42 -8.89 3.39
CA VAL A 170 17.47 -9.08 4.46
C VAL A 170 17.91 -10.26 5.31
N ILE A 171 18.36 -9.98 6.54
CA ILE A 171 18.93 -10.96 7.45
C ILE A 171 17.83 -11.70 8.22
N GLY A 172 17.97 -13.02 8.36
CA GLY A 172 17.13 -13.91 9.15
C GLY A 172 17.46 -13.92 10.65
N ALA A 173 16.89 -14.87 11.35
CA ALA A 173 17.23 -15.12 12.75
C ALA A 173 18.71 -15.51 12.89
N ASN A 174 19.33 -15.11 13.99
CA ASN A 174 20.71 -15.44 14.37
C ASN A 174 21.78 -15.05 13.34
N HIS A 175 21.50 -14.14 12.42
CA HIS A 175 22.44 -13.61 11.40
C HIS A 175 23.11 -14.65 10.50
N LYS A 176 22.59 -15.90 10.44
CA LYS A 176 23.24 -17.00 9.70
C LYS A 176 22.89 -17.02 8.21
N GLN A 177 21.65 -16.69 7.87
CA GLN A 177 21.17 -16.71 6.48
C GLN A 177 20.61 -15.36 6.08
N ALA A 178 20.65 -15.06 4.80
CA ALA A 178 20.10 -13.82 4.26
C ALA A 178 19.38 -14.05 2.92
N ILE A 179 18.46 -13.15 2.60
CA ILE A 179 17.89 -13.00 1.27
C ILE A 179 18.54 -11.75 0.66
N VAL A 180 19.24 -11.93 -0.43
CA VAL A 180 19.71 -10.84 -1.28
C VAL A 180 18.52 -10.29 -2.04
N THR A 181 18.30 -8.99 -1.99
CA THR A 181 17.23 -8.30 -2.71
C THR A 181 17.83 -7.27 -3.65
N VAL A 182 17.47 -7.37 -4.92
CA VAL A 182 17.93 -6.45 -5.97
C VAL A 182 16.73 -5.84 -6.63
N VAL A 183 16.56 -4.52 -6.49
CA VAL A 183 15.34 -3.79 -6.88
C VAL A 183 15.63 -2.77 -7.96
N GLU A 184 14.95 -2.85 -9.09
CA GLU A 184 15.07 -1.89 -10.17
C GLU A 184 14.33 -0.58 -9.79
N ARG A 185 15.02 0.56 -9.95
CA ARG A 185 14.59 1.85 -9.36
C ARG A 185 13.37 2.46 -10.02
N LYS A 186 13.20 2.31 -11.33
CA LYS A 186 12.06 2.86 -12.07
C LYS A 186 10.79 2.06 -11.84
N SER A 187 10.83 0.79 -12.15
CA SER A 187 9.69 -0.13 -12.08
C SER A 187 9.38 -0.60 -10.66
N GLY A 188 10.44 -0.76 -9.82
CA GLY A 188 10.36 -1.46 -8.56
C GLY A 188 10.29 -2.97 -8.74
N TYR A 189 10.62 -3.47 -9.93
CA TYR A 189 10.81 -4.89 -10.19
C TYR A 189 11.96 -5.42 -9.35
N ALA A 190 11.78 -6.56 -8.73
CA ALA A 190 12.77 -7.10 -7.82
C ALA A 190 13.10 -8.54 -8.17
N VAL A 191 14.37 -8.90 -7.98
CA VAL A 191 14.83 -10.28 -7.97
C VAL A 191 15.39 -10.60 -6.60
N MET A 192 15.23 -11.84 -6.17
CA MET A 192 15.65 -12.30 -4.85
C MET A 192 16.43 -13.61 -4.94
N ALA A 193 17.42 -13.76 -4.07
CA ALA A 193 18.15 -15.02 -3.93
C ALA A 193 18.46 -15.28 -2.46
N LYS A 194 18.32 -16.53 -2.01
CA LYS A 194 18.72 -16.96 -0.68
C LYS A 194 20.20 -17.27 -0.68
N VAL A 195 20.89 -16.87 0.39
CA VAL A 195 22.27 -17.23 0.66
C VAL A 195 22.38 -17.91 2.02
N SER A 196 23.19 -18.93 2.10
CA SER A 196 23.43 -19.69 3.33
C SER A 196 24.19 -18.88 4.38
N ASN A 197 25.00 -17.93 3.91
CA ASN A 197 25.75 -17.00 4.75
C ASN A 197 25.90 -15.65 4.05
N LYS A 198 26.13 -14.58 4.84
CA LYS A 198 26.29 -13.21 4.37
C LYS A 198 27.77 -12.90 4.08
N THR A 199 28.43 -13.73 3.30
CA THR A 199 29.81 -13.47 2.82
C THR A 199 29.79 -12.73 1.50
N ALA A 200 30.85 -11.96 1.21
CA ALA A 200 30.96 -11.21 -0.04
C ALA A 200 30.86 -12.12 -1.28
N ASP A 201 31.47 -13.27 -1.21
CA ASP A 201 31.51 -14.27 -2.27
C ASP A 201 30.11 -14.80 -2.62
N LEU A 202 29.39 -15.32 -1.62
CA LEU A 202 28.05 -15.85 -1.80
C LEU A 202 27.06 -14.79 -2.27
N VAL A 203 27.18 -13.57 -1.74
CA VAL A 203 26.30 -12.45 -2.13
C VAL A 203 26.60 -11.99 -3.54
N SER A 204 27.88 -11.90 -3.94
CA SER A 204 28.26 -11.52 -5.31
C SER A 204 27.76 -12.54 -6.34
N HIS A 205 27.99 -13.82 -6.11
CA HIS A 205 27.49 -14.89 -7.00
C HIS A 205 25.95 -14.91 -7.07
N ALA A 206 25.28 -14.68 -5.94
CA ALA A 206 23.82 -14.62 -5.91
C ALA A 206 23.27 -13.44 -6.74
N ILE A 207 23.89 -12.26 -6.65
CA ILE A 207 23.52 -11.08 -7.46
C ILE A 207 23.74 -11.35 -8.95
N ILE A 208 24.93 -11.87 -9.32
CA ILE A 208 25.25 -12.19 -10.72
C ILE A 208 24.22 -13.18 -11.26
N LYS A 209 24.01 -14.31 -10.59
CA LYS A 209 23.05 -15.34 -11.01
C LYS A 209 21.63 -14.76 -11.17
N ALA A 210 21.18 -13.92 -10.23
CA ALA A 210 19.85 -13.34 -10.27
C ALA A 210 19.67 -12.31 -11.40
N LEU A 211 20.73 -11.58 -11.77
CA LEU A 211 20.67 -10.53 -12.79
C LEU A 211 21.12 -10.99 -14.19
N THR A 212 21.79 -12.12 -14.34
CA THR A 212 22.21 -12.66 -15.66
C THR A 212 21.07 -12.71 -16.69
N PRO A 213 19.81 -13.12 -16.34
CA PRO A 213 18.72 -13.09 -17.31
C PRO A 213 18.35 -11.67 -17.79
N PHE A 214 18.86 -10.65 -17.12
CA PHE A 214 18.58 -9.23 -17.37
C PHE A 214 19.85 -8.44 -17.70
N GLU A 215 20.98 -9.07 -18.04
CA GLU A 215 22.28 -8.42 -18.22
C GLU A 215 22.20 -7.17 -19.09
N ALA A 216 21.52 -7.24 -20.23
CA ALA A 216 21.30 -6.08 -21.12
C ALA A 216 20.57 -4.89 -20.47
N ARG A 217 20.02 -5.06 -19.28
CA ARG A 217 19.29 -4.07 -18.47
C ARG A 217 19.94 -3.80 -17.12
N VAL A 218 21.18 -4.17 -16.95
CA VAL A 218 21.96 -3.84 -15.77
C VAL A 218 22.98 -2.79 -16.17
N LYS A 219 22.70 -1.54 -15.82
CA LYS A 219 23.57 -0.40 -16.09
C LYS A 219 24.35 0.01 -14.86
N THR A 220 23.65 0.16 -13.74
CA THR A 220 24.26 0.55 -12.47
C THR A 220 23.65 -0.23 -11.31
N LEU A 221 24.47 -0.48 -10.31
CA LEU A 221 24.11 -1.10 -9.05
C LEU A 221 24.42 -0.14 -7.90
N THR A 222 23.51 0.00 -6.94
CA THR A 222 23.74 0.83 -5.77
C THR A 222 23.70 -0.04 -4.52
N TYR A 223 24.79 0.00 -3.76
CA TYR A 223 25.00 -0.79 -2.55
C TYR A 223 24.96 0.07 -1.29
N ASP A 224 24.77 -0.57 -0.14
CA ASP A 224 25.15 0.04 1.13
C ASP A 224 26.64 -0.22 1.44
N ASN A 225 27.11 0.24 2.60
CA ASN A 225 28.47 0.01 3.03
C ASN A 225 28.63 -1.31 3.81
N GLY A 226 27.82 -2.33 3.49
CA GLY A 226 27.94 -3.66 4.07
C GLY A 226 29.15 -4.41 3.49
N LYS A 227 29.90 -5.11 4.35
CA LYS A 227 31.06 -5.92 3.92
C LYS A 227 30.70 -7.02 2.91
N GLU A 228 29.45 -7.44 2.88
CA GLU A 228 28.94 -8.39 1.90
C GLU A 228 29.00 -7.92 0.46
N PHE A 229 29.19 -6.62 0.24
CA PHE A 229 29.35 -6.02 -1.09
C PHE A 229 30.83 -5.74 -1.46
N CYS A 230 31.79 -6.26 -0.69
CA CYS A 230 33.21 -6.11 -1.04
C CYS A 230 33.57 -6.75 -2.39
N GLY A 231 32.80 -7.72 -2.87
CA GLY A 231 32.98 -8.35 -4.19
C GLY A 231 32.30 -7.59 -5.33
N HIS A 232 31.98 -6.31 -5.18
CA HIS A 232 31.31 -5.51 -6.20
C HIS A 232 32.07 -5.42 -7.54
N ALA A 233 33.41 -5.48 -7.54
CA ALA A 233 34.19 -5.46 -8.74
C ALA A 233 33.91 -6.70 -9.63
N LEU A 234 33.77 -7.89 -9.03
CA LEU A 234 33.36 -9.11 -9.72
C LEU A 234 31.97 -8.98 -10.35
N ILE A 235 31.02 -8.31 -9.60
CA ILE A 235 29.67 -8.09 -10.11
C ILE A 235 29.70 -7.13 -11.30
N ASP A 236 30.46 -6.03 -11.19
CA ASP A 236 30.59 -5.02 -12.24
C ASP A 236 31.19 -5.62 -13.53
N GLU A 237 32.20 -6.47 -13.40
CA GLU A 237 32.81 -7.18 -14.53
C GLU A 237 31.82 -8.17 -15.18
N ALA A 238 31.21 -9.04 -14.39
CA ALA A 238 30.31 -10.08 -14.89
C ALA A 238 29.04 -9.51 -15.56
N LEU A 239 28.53 -8.39 -15.08
CA LEU A 239 27.28 -7.77 -15.58
C LEU A 239 27.54 -6.52 -16.45
N LYS A 240 28.78 -6.20 -16.74
CA LYS A 240 29.20 -4.98 -17.47
C LYS A 240 28.55 -3.72 -16.92
N SER A 241 28.49 -3.61 -15.61
CA SER A 241 27.77 -2.59 -14.86
C SER A 241 28.73 -1.66 -14.07
N THR A 242 28.15 -0.65 -13.45
CA THR A 242 28.92 0.25 -12.58
C THR A 242 28.30 0.28 -11.19
N GLY A 243 29.05 -0.14 -10.19
CA GLY A 243 28.64 -0.14 -8.78
C GLY A 243 28.89 1.21 -8.09
N TYR A 244 27.92 1.68 -7.30
CA TYR A 244 28.00 2.87 -6.46
C TYR A 244 27.61 2.57 -5.03
N PHE A 245 28.24 3.25 -4.07
CA PHE A 245 27.98 3.05 -2.65
C PHE A 245 27.30 4.27 -2.03
N ALA A 246 26.20 4.03 -1.33
CA ALA A 246 25.50 5.05 -0.56
C ALA A 246 26.38 5.59 0.58
N ARG A 247 26.13 6.81 0.99
CA ARG A 247 26.83 7.37 2.15
C ARG A 247 26.46 6.58 3.43
N PRO A 248 27.40 6.45 4.37
CA PRO A 248 27.09 5.87 5.67
C PRO A 248 25.90 6.58 6.32
N PHE A 249 24.99 5.81 6.91
CA PHE A 249 23.78 6.30 7.59
C PHE A 249 22.73 7.02 6.70
N ALA A 250 22.94 7.09 5.38
CA ALA A 250 22.00 7.70 4.42
C ALA A 250 21.05 6.64 3.79
N SER A 251 20.20 6.00 4.60
CA SER A 251 19.25 4.98 4.12
C SER A 251 18.26 5.49 3.08
N TRP A 252 17.95 6.81 3.10
CA TRP A 252 17.07 7.45 2.11
C TRP A 252 17.62 7.42 0.68
N GLU A 253 18.94 7.29 0.50
CA GLU A 253 19.58 7.14 -0.82
C GLU A 253 19.21 5.82 -1.52
N ARG A 254 18.66 4.84 -0.77
CA ARG A 254 18.19 3.53 -1.23
C ARG A 254 16.74 3.26 -0.88
N GLY A 255 15.89 4.27 -1.06
CA GLY A 255 14.48 4.21 -0.69
C GLY A 255 13.67 3.12 -1.41
N SER A 256 14.11 2.64 -2.59
CA SER A 256 13.45 1.54 -3.29
C SER A 256 13.60 0.23 -2.53
N ASN A 257 14.81 -0.07 -2.08
CA ASN A 257 15.10 -1.25 -1.26
C ASN A 257 14.45 -1.19 0.12
N GLU A 258 14.49 -0.04 0.79
CA GLU A 258 13.84 0.10 2.10
C GLU A 258 12.35 -0.21 2.01
N ASN A 259 11.67 0.34 0.99
CA ASN A 259 10.26 0.07 0.76
C ASN A 259 10.01 -1.41 0.41
N PHE A 260 10.82 -1.99 -0.49
CA PHE A 260 10.72 -3.39 -0.90
C PHE A 260 10.94 -4.34 0.29
N ASN A 261 12.00 -4.13 1.05
CA ASN A 261 12.30 -4.92 2.24
C ASN A 261 11.19 -4.83 3.28
N GLY A 262 10.55 -3.66 3.40
CA GLY A 262 9.36 -3.49 4.23
C GLY A 262 8.17 -4.34 3.76
N LEU A 263 8.02 -4.57 2.46
CA LEU A 263 7.00 -5.46 1.89
C LEU A 263 7.39 -6.93 2.05
N LEU A 264 8.64 -7.27 1.79
CA LEU A 264 9.18 -8.61 2.01
C LEU A 264 8.98 -9.07 3.46
N ARG A 265 9.08 -8.16 4.44
CA ARG A 265 8.86 -8.44 5.85
C ARG A 265 7.42 -8.82 6.22
N GLN A 266 6.45 -8.69 5.32
CA GLN A 266 5.12 -9.26 5.49
C GLN A 266 5.14 -10.79 5.36
N TYR A 267 6.04 -11.32 4.52
CA TYR A 267 6.22 -12.75 4.26
C TYR A 267 7.28 -13.36 5.16
N VAL A 268 8.38 -12.63 5.35
CA VAL A 268 9.52 -13.04 6.16
C VAL A 268 9.70 -12.06 7.32
N PRO A 269 8.97 -12.23 8.44
CA PRO A 269 9.06 -11.35 9.60
C PRO A 269 10.49 -11.29 10.16
N LYS A 270 10.81 -10.22 10.91
CA LYS A 270 12.08 -10.16 11.63
C LYS A 270 12.21 -11.32 12.59
N LYS A 271 13.41 -11.87 12.72
CA LYS A 271 13.73 -13.03 13.55
C LYS A 271 13.09 -14.35 13.06
N HIS A 272 12.51 -14.37 11.85
CA HIS A 272 12.04 -15.63 11.27
C HIS A 272 13.25 -16.50 10.86
N PRO A 273 13.26 -17.80 11.22
CA PRO A 273 14.33 -18.71 10.80
C PRO A 273 14.24 -18.95 9.29
N MET A 274 15.23 -18.45 8.53
CA MET A 274 15.24 -18.61 7.07
C MET A 274 15.62 -20.01 6.61
N LYS A 275 16.01 -20.90 7.53
CA LYS A 275 16.38 -22.28 7.20
C LYS A 275 15.24 -23.02 6.48
N ASN A 276 14.00 -22.76 6.90
CA ASN A 276 12.82 -23.44 6.40
C ASN A 276 12.23 -22.83 5.11
N ILE A 277 12.76 -21.68 4.67
CA ILE A 277 12.33 -21.05 3.41
C ILE A 277 13.12 -21.68 2.28
N ASN A 278 12.47 -22.33 1.33
CA ASN A 278 13.09 -22.88 0.13
C ASN A 278 13.14 -21.85 -1.02
N ASP A 279 13.82 -22.18 -2.11
CA ASP A 279 13.97 -21.30 -3.27
C ASP A 279 12.64 -21.09 -4.01
N GLU A 280 11.75 -22.08 -4.01
CA GLU A 280 10.41 -22.00 -4.59
C GLU A 280 9.55 -20.99 -3.84
N GLU A 281 9.62 -21.00 -2.52
CA GLU A 281 8.91 -20.04 -1.67
C GLU A 281 9.42 -18.62 -1.89
N ILE A 282 10.74 -18.43 -2.05
CA ILE A 282 11.33 -17.14 -2.41
C ILE A 282 10.81 -16.68 -3.77
N LYS A 283 10.75 -17.58 -4.74
CA LYS A 283 10.26 -17.26 -6.09
C LYS A 283 8.76 -16.93 -6.08
N MET A 284 7.98 -17.62 -5.28
CA MET A 284 6.56 -17.31 -5.07
C MET A 284 6.37 -15.91 -4.47
N ILE A 285 7.16 -15.56 -3.44
CA ILE A 285 7.12 -14.23 -2.82
C ILE A 285 7.56 -13.15 -3.82
N GLU A 286 8.62 -13.39 -4.56
CA GLU A 286 9.11 -12.50 -5.62
C GLU A 286 8.02 -12.21 -6.65
N ASN A 287 7.36 -13.25 -7.15
CA ASN A 287 6.26 -13.14 -8.10
C ASN A 287 5.07 -12.35 -7.53
N ARG A 288 4.68 -12.62 -6.30
CA ARG A 288 3.61 -11.87 -5.62
C ARG A 288 3.93 -10.39 -5.49
N LEU A 289 5.17 -10.04 -5.14
CA LEU A 289 5.60 -8.66 -4.98
C LEU A 289 5.74 -7.93 -6.32
N ASN A 290 6.19 -8.61 -7.37
CA ASN A 290 6.32 -8.07 -8.72
C ASN A 290 4.97 -7.88 -9.43
N ASN A 291 3.97 -8.68 -9.10
CA ASN A 291 2.61 -8.59 -9.64
C ASN A 291 1.64 -7.79 -8.75
N ARG A 292 2.15 -7.14 -7.70
CA ARG A 292 1.34 -6.31 -6.80
C ARG A 292 1.32 -4.87 -7.30
N PRO A 293 0.13 -4.26 -7.58
CA PRO A 293 0.03 -2.89 -8.08
C PRO A 293 0.72 -1.87 -7.16
N ARG A 294 1.31 -0.83 -7.76
CA ARG A 294 1.99 0.25 -7.02
C ARG A 294 1.35 1.60 -7.33
N LYS A 295 0.91 2.32 -6.31
CA LYS A 295 0.32 3.66 -6.45
C LYS A 295 1.25 4.62 -7.23
N ARG A 296 2.57 4.60 -6.94
CA ARG A 296 3.58 5.41 -7.66
C ARG A 296 3.72 5.08 -9.16
N LEU A 297 3.22 3.94 -9.61
CA LEU A 297 3.23 3.50 -11.01
C LEU A 297 1.85 3.67 -11.67
N GLY A 298 0.95 4.47 -11.07
CA GLY A 298 -0.44 4.57 -11.53
C GLY A 298 -1.19 3.24 -11.41
N PHE A 299 -0.93 2.51 -10.32
CA PHE A 299 -1.47 1.18 -10.03
C PHE A 299 -1.12 0.08 -11.04
N ARG A 300 -0.13 0.32 -11.89
CA ARG A 300 0.51 -0.77 -12.64
C ARG A 300 1.41 -1.58 -11.73
N THR A 301 1.66 -2.83 -12.10
CA THR A 301 2.58 -3.70 -11.36
C THR A 301 4.04 -3.44 -11.75
N PRO A 302 5.01 -3.73 -10.87
CA PRO A 302 6.43 -3.72 -11.21
C PRO A 302 6.75 -4.53 -12.48
N ALA A 303 6.16 -5.73 -12.62
CA ALA A 303 6.36 -6.59 -13.78
C ALA A 303 5.83 -5.94 -15.07
N GLU A 304 4.61 -5.39 -15.07
CA GLU A 304 4.04 -4.68 -16.22
C GLU A 304 4.98 -3.54 -16.69
N VAL A 305 5.47 -2.71 -15.76
CA VAL A 305 6.35 -1.57 -16.10
C VAL A 305 7.73 -2.02 -16.57
N PHE A 306 8.29 -3.05 -15.94
CA PHE A 306 9.60 -3.58 -16.31
C PHE A 306 9.58 -4.24 -17.69
N HIS A 307 8.57 -5.06 -17.99
CA HIS A 307 8.49 -5.78 -19.26
C HIS A 307 7.98 -4.90 -20.42
N GLN A 308 7.07 -3.96 -20.20
CA GLN A 308 6.64 -3.01 -21.26
C GLN A 308 7.79 -2.17 -21.82
N SER A 309 8.86 -1.96 -21.07
CA SER A 309 10.07 -1.33 -21.61
C SER A 309 10.83 -2.21 -22.60
N LEU A 310 10.51 -3.53 -22.68
CA LEU A 310 11.05 -4.45 -23.70
C LEU A 310 10.45 -4.18 -25.09
N SER A 311 9.13 -4.05 -25.16
CA SER A 311 8.43 -3.87 -26.45
C SER A 311 8.80 -2.57 -27.15
N ARG A 312 9.14 -1.51 -26.39
CA ARG A 312 9.53 -0.20 -26.96
C ARG A 312 10.96 -0.15 -27.49
N VAL A 313 11.85 -1.04 -27.05
CA VAL A 313 13.23 -1.10 -27.57
C VAL A 313 13.28 -1.96 -28.82
N ALA A 314 12.53 -3.06 -28.88
CA ALA A 314 12.45 -3.93 -30.06
C ALA A 314 11.78 -3.26 -31.27
N LEU A 315 10.96 -2.22 -31.07
CA LEU A 315 10.33 -1.43 -32.15
C LEU A 315 11.19 -0.27 -32.67
N ARG A 316 12.40 -0.07 -32.13
CA ARG A 316 13.35 0.98 -32.53
C ARG A 316 14.68 0.43 -33.08
N ALA A 317 14.80 -0.88 -33.15
CA ALA A 317 15.90 -1.62 -33.81
C ALA A 317 15.39 -2.17 -35.15
#